data_2fe41a78fc51697834a5c646091b3b12
#
_entry.id   2fe41a78fc51697834a5c646091b3b12
#
_cell.length_a   1.000
_cell.length_b   1.000
_cell.length_c   1.000
_cell.angle_alpha   90.00
_cell.angle_beta   90.00
_cell.angle_gamma   90.00
#
_symmetry.space_group_name_H-M   'P 1'
#
loop_
_entity.id
_entity.type
_entity.pdbx_description
1 polymer ?
#
loop_
_entity_poly.entity_id
_entity_poly.type
_entity_poly.pdbx_seq_one_letter_code
_entity_poly.pdbx_strand_id
1 'polypeptide(L)'
;ESTVATSGVDAWTQVAWVYGAAIEGRDNGVEYKLAGADEWIRVPQSWVTLTGSTFNARIINLNPETTYVARAYSDEEHGQEVEFTTGSIMQVPNSSLSEWSKVDRVWNPWPEGGTPYWDTGNKGATTLGESNTTPTEDTSSGTGYAARLETKFVGIGALGKIAAGNIFVGSYVRTEGTNGVLSFG
;
A
#
# COMPACT_ATOMS: atom_id res chain seq x y z
N GLU A 1 -10.11 -34.76 -21.02
CA GLU A 1 -9.07 -35.05 -20.01
C GLU A 1 -8.74 -33.73 -19.33
N SER A 2 -8.80 -33.73 -17.99
CA SER A 2 -8.34 -32.57 -17.23
C SER A 2 -6.82 -32.57 -17.25
N THR A 3 -6.21 -31.45 -17.64
CA THR A 3 -4.75 -31.30 -17.69
C THR A 3 -4.33 -30.21 -16.68
N VAL A 4 -3.18 -30.42 -16.03
CA VAL A 4 -2.56 -29.39 -15.24
C VAL A 4 -2.04 -28.29 -16.15
N ALA A 5 -2.31 -27.03 -15.81
CA ALA A 5 -1.88 -25.89 -16.61
C ALA A 5 -1.60 -24.66 -15.73
N THR A 6 -0.59 -23.89 -16.08
CA THR A 6 -0.34 -22.55 -15.55
C THR A 6 -0.94 -21.55 -16.54
N SER A 7 -2.00 -20.82 -16.15
CA SER A 7 -2.72 -19.93 -17.08
C SER A 7 -2.21 -18.49 -17.07
N GLY A 8 -1.54 -18.07 -16.00
CA GLY A 8 -0.97 -16.72 -15.93
C GLY A 8 -0.44 -16.38 -14.54
N VAL A 9 0.21 -15.24 -14.46
CA VAL A 9 0.77 -14.67 -13.23
C VAL A 9 0.51 -13.17 -13.19
N ASP A 10 -0.04 -12.68 -12.07
CA ASP A 10 -0.14 -11.26 -11.75
C ASP A 10 0.94 -10.92 -10.73
N ALA A 11 2.01 -10.27 -11.17
CA ALA A 11 3.13 -9.91 -10.33
C ALA A 11 3.03 -8.46 -9.82
N TRP A 12 3.24 -8.28 -8.52
CA TRP A 12 3.39 -6.99 -7.84
C TRP A 12 4.84 -6.84 -7.38
N THR A 13 5.10 -5.92 -6.47
CA THR A 13 6.47 -5.64 -6.00
C THR A 13 7.08 -6.80 -5.19
N GLN A 14 6.33 -7.41 -4.29
CA GLN A 14 6.80 -8.47 -3.38
C GLN A 14 5.82 -9.64 -3.27
N VAL A 15 4.77 -9.63 -4.09
CA VAL A 15 3.71 -10.62 -4.11
C VAL A 15 3.37 -10.94 -5.55
N ALA A 16 3.04 -12.20 -5.83
CA ALA A 16 2.47 -12.61 -7.11
C ALA A 16 1.31 -13.58 -6.89
N TRP A 17 0.32 -13.53 -7.76
CA TRP A 17 -0.75 -14.53 -7.87
C TRP A 17 -0.53 -15.34 -9.12
N VAL A 18 -0.50 -16.67 -8.96
CA VAL A 18 -0.38 -17.63 -10.04
C VAL A 18 -1.71 -18.33 -10.22
N TYR A 19 -2.20 -18.37 -11.43
CA TYR A 19 -3.47 -18.98 -11.80
C TYR A 19 -3.24 -20.22 -12.65
N GLY A 20 -4.14 -21.21 -12.51
CA GLY A 20 -4.01 -22.42 -13.29
C GLY A 20 -5.19 -23.38 -13.19
N ALA A 21 -5.03 -24.52 -13.86
CA ALA A 21 -5.93 -25.64 -13.80
C ALA A 21 -5.29 -26.80 -13.03
N ALA A 22 -6.12 -27.51 -12.30
CA ALA A 22 -5.77 -28.63 -11.44
C ALA A 22 -6.57 -29.89 -11.84
N ILE A 23 -6.08 -31.05 -11.46
CA ILE A 23 -6.78 -32.31 -11.63
C ILE A 23 -7.41 -32.70 -10.29
N GLU A 24 -8.73 -32.83 -10.27
CA GLU A 24 -9.47 -33.16 -9.05
C GLU A 24 -8.99 -34.46 -8.39
N GLY A 25 -8.85 -34.43 -7.07
CA GLY A 25 -8.45 -35.60 -6.26
C GLY A 25 -6.94 -35.86 -6.19
N ARG A 26 -6.11 -34.98 -6.77
CA ARG A 26 -4.66 -35.07 -6.71
C ARG A 26 -4.05 -34.00 -5.76
N ASP A 27 -2.75 -34.13 -5.46
CA ASP A 27 -1.98 -33.09 -4.79
C ASP A 27 -1.68 -31.96 -5.81
N ASN A 28 -2.41 -30.86 -5.69
CA ASN A 28 -2.34 -29.74 -6.62
C ASN A 28 -1.74 -28.49 -5.96
N GLY A 29 -0.93 -27.77 -6.70
CA GLY A 29 -0.35 -26.53 -6.19
C GLY A 29 0.48 -25.78 -7.22
N VAL A 30 1.32 -24.90 -6.69
CA VAL A 30 2.26 -24.09 -7.45
C VAL A 30 3.65 -24.26 -6.87
N GLU A 31 4.62 -24.29 -7.72
CA GLU A 31 6.02 -24.13 -7.35
C GLU A 31 6.65 -23.01 -8.17
N TYR A 32 7.66 -22.37 -7.59
CA TYR A 32 8.35 -21.25 -8.22
C TYR A 32 9.84 -21.28 -7.89
N LYS A 33 10.62 -20.54 -8.67
CA LYS A 33 12.07 -20.37 -8.46
C LYS A 33 12.53 -19.02 -9.01
N LEU A 34 13.72 -18.59 -8.61
CA LEU A 34 14.41 -17.52 -9.33
C LEU A 34 14.71 -17.97 -10.77
N ALA A 35 14.60 -17.06 -11.71
CA ALA A 35 15.03 -17.35 -13.08
C ALA A 35 16.50 -17.74 -13.09
N GLY A 36 16.80 -18.87 -13.74
CA GLY A 36 18.16 -19.43 -13.79
C GLY A 36 18.56 -20.29 -12.58
N ALA A 37 17.75 -20.37 -11.52
CA ALA A 37 17.99 -21.32 -10.44
C ALA A 37 17.51 -22.73 -10.81
N ASP A 38 18.12 -23.77 -10.20
CA ASP A 38 17.71 -25.16 -10.42
C ASP A 38 16.63 -25.63 -9.45
N GLU A 39 16.61 -25.09 -8.24
CA GLU A 39 15.73 -25.56 -7.15
C GLU A 39 14.34 -24.89 -7.22
N TRP A 40 13.29 -25.73 -7.20
CA TRP A 40 11.90 -25.31 -7.12
C TRP A 40 11.43 -25.23 -5.67
N ILE A 41 10.70 -24.18 -5.34
CA ILE A 41 10.12 -23.93 -4.02
C ILE A 41 8.60 -24.13 -4.15
N ARG A 42 8.03 -25.09 -3.42
CA ARG A 42 6.59 -25.30 -3.37
C ARG A 42 5.92 -24.22 -2.52
N VAL A 43 4.84 -23.65 -3.06
CA VAL A 43 3.98 -22.72 -2.34
C VAL A 43 3.21 -23.49 -1.27
N PRO A 44 3.17 -23.03 0.00
CA PRO A 44 2.39 -23.66 1.06
C PRO A 44 0.92 -23.82 0.65
N GLN A 45 0.32 -24.99 0.91
CA GLN A 45 -1.07 -25.28 0.56
C GLN A 45 -2.08 -24.31 1.17
N SER A 46 -1.77 -23.70 2.32
CA SER A 46 -2.59 -22.64 2.92
C SER A 46 -2.69 -21.35 2.09
N TRP A 47 -1.83 -21.20 1.09
CA TRP A 47 -1.82 -20.05 0.16
C TRP A 47 -2.36 -20.39 -1.22
N VAL A 48 -2.85 -21.62 -1.38
CA VAL A 48 -3.51 -22.11 -2.60
C VAL A 48 -5.02 -22.15 -2.36
N THR A 49 -5.77 -21.46 -3.20
CA THR A 49 -7.24 -21.49 -3.19
C THR A 49 -7.70 -22.31 -4.39
N LEU A 50 -8.32 -23.44 -4.14
CA LEU A 50 -8.88 -24.33 -5.16
C LEU A 50 -10.37 -24.07 -5.33
N THR A 51 -10.86 -23.99 -6.57
CA THR A 51 -12.26 -23.83 -6.91
C THR A 51 -12.58 -24.75 -8.08
N GLY A 52 -13.15 -25.91 -7.79
CA GLY A 52 -13.33 -26.96 -8.80
C GLY A 52 -11.99 -27.42 -9.38
N SER A 53 -11.84 -27.31 -10.70
CA SER A 53 -10.61 -27.65 -11.42
C SER A 53 -9.67 -26.45 -11.65
N THR A 54 -9.93 -25.30 -11.06
CA THR A 54 -9.09 -24.13 -11.16
C THR A 54 -8.53 -23.74 -9.82
N PHE A 55 -7.37 -23.08 -9.79
CA PHE A 55 -6.76 -22.56 -8.58
C PHE A 55 -6.14 -21.20 -8.78
N ASN A 56 -5.96 -20.49 -7.69
CA ASN A 56 -5.00 -19.41 -7.57
C ASN A 56 -4.08 -19.67 -6.37
N ALA A 57 -2.81 -19.32 -6.51
CA ALA A 57 -1.82 -19.42 -5.45
C ALA A 57 -1.16 -18.07 -5.25
N ARG A 58 -0.99 -17.68 -3.99
CA ARG A 58 -0.31 -16.43 -3.62
C ARG A 58 1.12 -16.71 -3.19
N ILE A 59 2.08 -16.12 -3.87
CA ILE A 59 3.50 -16.14 -3.50
C ILE A 59 3.82 -14.81 -2.83
N ILE A 60 4.44 -14.83 -1.67
CA ILE A 60 4.80 -13.64 -0.89
C ILE A 60 6.30 -13.60 -0.61
N ASN A 61 6.79 -12.47 -0.11
CA ASN A 61 8.19 -12.22 0.22
C ASN A 61 9.14 -12.37 -0.99
N LEU A 62 8.65 -12.03 -2.16
CA LEU A 62 9.47 -11.92 -3.36
C LEU A 62 10.36 -10.68 -3.29
N ASN A 63 11.52 -10.73 -3.92
CA ASN A 63 12.39 -9.56 -4.06
C ASN A 63 11.82 -8.66 -5.17
N PRO A 64 11.86 -7.32 -4.99
CA PRO A 64 11.51 -6.37 -6.06
C PRO A 64 12.44 -6.49 -7.26
N GLU A 65 11.96 -6.07 -8.44
CA GLU A 65 12.72 -6.01 -9.70
C GLU A 65 13.47 -7.31 -10.01
N THR A 66 12.85 -8.44 -9.66
CA THR A 66 13.47 -9.77 -9.73
C THR A 66 12.63 -10.68 -10.59
N THR A 67 13.27 -11.41 -11.49
CA THR A 67 12.61 -12.36 -12.38
C THR A 67 12.54 -13.75 -11.75
N TYR A 68 11.35 -14.31 -11.79
CA TYR A 68 10.99 -15.64 -11.30
C TYR A 68 10.33 -16.45 -12.40
N VAL A 69 10.28 -17.75 -12.20
CA VAL A 69 9.51 -18.69 -13.01
C VAL A 69 8.56 -19.43 -12.08
N ALA A 70 7.31 -19.56 -12.46
CA ALA A 70 6.31 -20.34 -11.72
C ALA A 70 5.65 -21.35 -12.64
N ARG A 71 5.18 -22.47 -12.06
CA ARG A 71 4.38 -23.46 -12.73
C ARG A 71 3.41 -24.14 -11.76
N ALA A 72 2.29 -24.59 -12.31
CA ALA A 72 1.36 -25.48 -11.63
C ALA A 72 1.92 -26.88 -11.53
N TYR A 73 1.55 -27.63 -10.49
CA TYR A 73 1.74 -29.07 -10.44
C TYR A 73 0.46 -29.81 -10.02
N SER A 74 0.38 -31.06 -10.42
CA SER A 74 -0.66 -32.02 -10.00
C SER A 74 0.01 -33.37 -9.85
N ASP A 75 0.30 -33.80 -8.63
CA ASP A 75 1.24 -34.88 -8.30
C ASP A 75 2.61 -34.64 -8.98
N GLU A 76 3.01 -35.50 -9.90
CA GLU A 76 4.28 -35.40 -10.65
C GLU A 76 4.12 -34.69 -12.02
N GLU A 77 2.89 -34.33 -12.39
CA GLU A 77 2.64 -33.62 -13.64
C GLU A 77 2.79 -32.10 -13.43
N HIS A 78 3.33 -31.40 -14.44
CA HIS A 78 3.57 -29.97 -14.39
C HIS A 78 2.89 -29.24 -15.55
N GLY A 79 2.35 -28.08 -15.25
CA GLY A 79 1.92 -27.11 -16.28
C GLY A 79 3.12 -26.41 -16.92
N GLN A 80 2.84 -25.60 -17.94
CA GLN A 80 3.87 -24.76 -18.56
C GLN A 80 4.50 -23.80 -17.55
N GLU A 81 5.77 -23.54 -17.74
CA GLU A 81 6.51 -22.55 -16.99
C GLU A 81 6.12 -21.14 -17.48
N VAL A 82 5.85 -20.24 -16.55
CA VAL A 82 5.54 -18.83 -16.81
C VAL A 82 6.56 -17.98 -16.09
N GLU A 83 7.33 -17.20 -16.87
CA GLU A 83 8.27 -16.23 -16.36
C GLU A 83 7.54 -14.93 -16.01
N PHE A 84 7.90 -14.30 -14.90
CA PHE A 84 7.38 -13.01 -14.48
C PHE A 84 8.44 -12.21 -13.73
N THR A 85 8.35 -10.89 -13.78
CA THR A 85 9.24 -9.99 -13.06
C THR A 85 8.43 -9.14 -12.07
N THR A 86 8.87 -9.08 -10.83
CA THR A 86 8.27 -8.23 -9.80
C THR A 86 8.54 -6.75 -10.09
N GLY A 87 7.62 -5.89 -9.67
CA GLY A 87 7.75 -4.44 -9.84
C GLY A 87 8.80 -3.81 -8.93
N SER A 88 9.15 -2.56 -9.23
CA SER A 88 10.02 -1.74 -8.39
C SER A 88 9.29 -1.28 -7.12
N ILE A 89 10.05 -1.00 -6.07
CA ILE A 89 9.52 -0.34 -4.87
C ILE A 89 9.24 1.12 -5.19
N MET A 90 7.96 1.49 -5.18
CA MET A 90 7.55 2.88 -5.26
C MET A 90 7.25 3.37 -3.84
N GLN A 91 8.03 4.33 -3.36
CA GLN A 91 7.74 5.01 -2.10
C GLN A 91 6.78 6.17 -2.33
N VAL A 92 5.76 6.24 -1.50
CA VAL A 92 4.88 7.41 -1.44
C VAL A 92 5.72 8.61 -0.99
N PRO A 93 5.63 9.78 -1.67
CA PRO A 93 6.36 10.97 -1.24
C PRO A 93 6.12 11.27 0.23
N ASN A 94 7.19 11.61 0.97
CA ASN A 94 7.17 11.85 2.42
C ASN A 94 6.41 10.75 3.22
N SER A 95 6.63 9.48 2.87
CA SER A 95 5.95 8.33 3.50
C SER A 95 6.22 8.20 5.00
N SER A 96 7.36 8.71 5.46
CA SER A 96 7.73 8.78 6.88
C SER A 96 7.10 9.96 7.62
N LEU A 97 6.45 10.91 6.91
CA LEU A 97 5.93 12.16 7.45
C LEU A 97 6.98 12.96 8.23
N SER A 98 8.24 12.89 7.79
CA SER A 98 9.37 13.59 8.42
C SER A 98 9.63 14.98 7.85
N GLU A 99 9.04 15.30 6.69
CA GLU A 99 9.22 16.55 6.00
C GLU A 99 8.01 17.47 6.16
N TRP A 100 8.22 18.63 6.73
CA TRP A 100 7.17 19.61 7.03
C TRP A 100 7.60 21.01 6.64
N SER A 101 6.63 21.84 6.27
CA SER A 101 6.80 23.29 6.10
C SER A 101 5.72 24.04 6.86
N LYS A 102 6.00 25.31 7.14
CA LYS A 102 5.02 26.18 7.79
C LYS A 102 4.89 27.48 7.01
N VAL A 103 3.68 27.72 6.54
CA VAL A 103 3.34 28.99 5.87
C VAL A 103 2.36 29.74 6.79
N ASP A 104 2.74 30.88 7.27
CA ASP A 104 2.03 31.66 8.31
C ASP A 104 1.74 30.80 9.56
N ARG A 105 0.48 30.39 9.75
CA ARG A 105 0.04 29.54 10.87
C ARG A 105 -0.25 28.11 10.45
N VAL A 106 -0.14 27.79 9.16
CA VAL A 106 -0.52 26.51 8.60
C VAL A 106 0.70 25.59 8.52
N TRP A 107 0.68 24.48 9.24
CA TRP A 107 1.61 23.39 9.05
C TRP A 107 1.18 22.52 7.88
N ASN A 108 2.12 22.21 6.99
CA ASN A 108 1.93 21.41 5.78
C ASN A 108 2.83 20.17 5.83
N PRO A 109 2.33 18.98 5.51
CA PRO A 109 3.10 17.74 5.53
C PRO A 109 3.92 17.53 4.23
N TRP A 110 4.66 18.57 3.82
CA TRP A 110 5.63 18.58 2.72
C TRP A 110 6.68 19.65 2.96
N PRO A 111 7.92 19.49 2.39
CA PRO A 111 8.98 20.48 2.55
C PRO A 111 8.65 21.80 1.83
N GLU A 112 9.32 22.87 2.23
CA GLU A 112 9.19 24.16 1.56
C GLU A 112 9.56 24.05 0.07
N GLY A 113 8.69 24.57 -0.81
CA GLY A 113 8.85 24.47 -2.25
C GLY A 113 8.57 23.04 -2.83
N GLY A 114 8.24 22.08 -1.99
CA GLY A 114 7.90 20.72 -2.40
C GLY A 114 6.51 20.60 -3.04
N THR A 115 6.29 19.49 -3.73
CA THR A 115 4.98 19.16 -4.30
C THR A 115 4.12 18.47 -3.23
N PRO A 116 2.89 18.96 -2.96
CA PRO A 116 1.97 18.34 -2.04
C PRO A 116 1.55 16.94 -2.53
N TYR A 117 1.65 15.94 -1.67
CA TYR A 117 1.07 14.61 -1.85
C TYR A 117 0.04 14.32 -0.74
N TRP A 118 0.42 14.66 0.49
CA TRP A 118 -0.44 14.66 1.66
C TRP A 118 -1.04 16.05 1.87
N ASP A 119 -2.23 16.13 2.44
CA ASP A 119 -2.78 17.40 2.96
C ASP A 119 -3.50 17.14 4.29
N THR A 120 -3.94 18.22 4.93
CA THR A 120 -4.56 18.22 6.25
C THR A 120 -5.73 19.21 6.29
N GLY A 121 -6.54 19.12 7.35
CA GLY A 121 -7.54 20.14 7.66
C GLY A 121 -6.99 21.45 8.24
N ASN A 122 -5.67 21.62 8.32
CA ASN A 122 -5.04 22.79 8.97
C ASN A 122 -5.47 24.13 8.38
N LYS A 123 -5.66 24.22 7.07
CA LYS A 123 -6.15 25.45 6.42
C LYS A 123 -7.50 25.90 6.97
N GLY A 124 -8.39 24.95 7.23
CA GLY A 124 -9.67 25.21 7.89
C GLY A 124 -9.51 25.53 9.37
N ALA A 125 -8.70 24.75 10.09
CA ALA A 125 -8.47 24.95 11.53
C ALA A 125 -7.85 26.31 11.84
N THR A 126 -6.89 26.77 11.03
CA THR A 126 -6.20 28.06 11.24
C THR A 126 -7.02 29.29 10.88
N THR A 127 -8.21 29.13 10.30
CA THR A 127 -9.11 30.26 10.06
C THR A 127 -9.50 30.98 11.37
N LEU A 128 -9.82 30.19 12.41
CA LEU A 128 -10.22 30.71 13.73
C LEU A 128 -9.40 30.16 14.90
N GLY A 129 -8.32 29.42 14.61
CA GLY A 129 -7.50 28.77 15.63
C GLY A 129 -6.08 28.47 15.13
N GLU A 130 -5.59 27.31 15.49
CA GLU A 130 -4.24 26.82 15.15
C GLU A 130 -4.31 25.49 14.42
N SER A 131 -3.21 25.12 13.75
CA SER A 131 -3.06 23.78 13.15
C SER A 131 -3.26 22.71 14.22
N ASN A 132 -4.03 21.68 13.86
CA ASN A 132 -4.31 20.54 14.71
C ASN A 132 -3.68 19.22 14.19
N THR A 133 -2.92 19.32 13.10
CA THR A 133 -2.03 18.30 12.58
C THR A 133 -0.65 18.95 12.41
N THR A 134 0.32 18.51 13.17
CA THR A 134 1.62 19.21 13.30
C THR A 134 2.77 18.20 13.34
N PRO A 135 4.01 18.59 13.00
CA PRO A 135 5.16 17.74 13.28
C PRO A 135 5.39 17.59 14.79
N THR A 136 5.93 16.44 15.18
CA THR A 136 6.42 16.17 16.54
C THR A 136 7.75 15.45 16.47
N GLU A 137 8.64 15.72 17.42
CA GLU A 137 9.90 14.98 17.61
C GLU A 137 9.72 13.69 18.41
N ASP A 138 8.51 13.44 18.95
CA ASP A 138 8.15 12.19 19.59
C ASP A 138 7.89 11.13 18.50
N THR A 139 8.95 10.42 18.14
CA THR A 139 8.99 9.45 17.04
C THR A 139 9.35 8.06 17.54
N SER A 140 8.82 7.02 16.91
CA SER A 140 9.18 5.64 17.22
C SER A 140 10.64 5.29 16.91
N SER A 141 11.27 6.02 15.99
CA SER A 141 12.69 5.87 15.64
C SER A 141 13.64 6.64 16.56
N GLY A 142 13.11 7.55 17.39
CA GLY A 142 13.90 8.44 18.23
C GLY A 142 14.61 9.59 17.47
N THR A 143 14.36 9.74 16.17
CA THR A 143 14.96 10.77 15.31
C THR A 143 13.96 11.31 14.29
N GLY A 144 14.16 12.57 13.84
CA GLY A 144 13.31 13.21 12.84
C GLY A 144 11.96 13.65 13.37
N TYR A 145 10.95 13.68 12.50
CA TYR A 145 9.60 14.09 12.82
C TYR A 145 8.59 13.00 12.51
N ALA A 146 7.47 13.03 13.21
CA ALA A 146 6.26 12.29 12.91
C ALA A 146 5.06 13.24 12.85
N ALA A 147 3.93 12.77 12.34
CA ALA A 147 2.68 13.52 12.36
C ALA A 147 1.97 13.37 13.70
N ARG A 148 1.68 14.47 14.35
CA ARG A 148 0.83 14.55 15.55
C ARG A 148 -0.55 15.07 15.15
N LEU A 149 -1.56 14.25 15.35
CA LEU A 149 -2.96 14.57 15.09
C LEU A 149 -3.69 14.80 16.41
N GLU A 150 -4.26 15.99 16.57
CA GLU A 150 -4.94 16.37 17.80
C GLU A 150 -6.39 16.74 17.51
N THR A 151 -7.29 16.24 18.35
CA THR A 151 -8.67 16.71 18.39
C THR A 151 -8.76 17.85 19.38
N LYS A 152 -9.08 19.05 18.90
CA LYS A 152 -9.19 20.23 19.76
C LYS A 152 -10.29 21.18 19.33
N PHE A 153 -10.68 22.08 20.24
CA PHE A 153 -11.61 23.14 19.91
C PHE A 153 -10.94 24.17 19.00
N VAL A 154 -11.60 24.47 17.88
CA VAL A 154 -11.16 25.47 16.91
C VAL A 154 -12.26 26.53 16.78
N GLY A 155 -11.92 27.77 17.09
CA GLY A 155 -12.86 28.89 17.00
C GLY A 155 -12.88 29.78 18.24
N ILE A 156 -13.84 30.72 18.25
CA ILE A 156 -14.01 31.71 19.33
C ILE A 156 -15.46 31.62 19.81
N GLY A 157 -15.64 31.30 21.10
CA GLY A 157 -16.95 31.23 21.74
C GLY A 157 -17.94 30.33 20.97
N ALA A 158 -19.11 30.84 20.65
CA ALA A 158 -20.15 30.11 19.94
C ALA A 158 -19.83 29.85 18.44
N LEU A 159 -18.82 30.48 17.90
CA LEU A 159 -18.36 30.29 16.51
C LEU A 159 -17.31 29.16 16.36
N GLY A 160 -17.02 28.44 17.44
CA GLY A 160 -16.07 27.36 17.42
C GLY A 160 -16.74 25.99 17.41
N LYS A 161 -15.93 24.99 17.03
CA LYS A 161 -16.31 23.58 17.08
C LYS A 161 -15.11 22.70 17.41
N ILE A 162 -15.37 21.47 17.84
CA ILE A 162 -14.36 20.43 17.95
C ILE A 162 -13.95 20.01 16.53
N ALA A 163 -12.66 20.04 16.25
CA ALA A 163 -12.07 19.60 14.99
C ALA A 163 -11.02 18.53 15.25
N ALA A 164 -11.14 17.40 14.58
CA ALA A 164 -10.14 16.34 14.61
C ALA A 164 -8.96 16.68 13.72
N GLY A 165 -7.73 16.44 14.19
CA GLY A 165 -6.55 16.41 13.35
C GLY A 165 -6.68 15.27 12.33
N ASN A 166 -6.27 15.53 11.10
CA ASN A 166 -6.34 14.55 10.02
C ASN A 166 -5.19 14.75 9.04
N ILE A 167 -4.85 13.69 8.32
CA ILE A 167 -3.93 13.68 7.20
C ILE A 167 -4.50 12.74 6.13
N PHE A 168 -4.43 13.12 4.87
CA PHE A 168 -4.98 12.35 3.76
C PHE A 168 -4.19 12.59 2.48
N VAL A 169 -4.30 11.68 1.53
CA VAL A 169 -3.78 11.84 0.17
C VAL A 169 -4.77 12.72 -0.62
N GLY A 170 -4.27 13.82 -1.18
CA GLY A 170 -5.10 14.77 -1.91
C GLY A 170 -4.85 16.21 -1.50
N SER A 171 -5.86 17.06 -1.61
CA SER A 171 -5.76 18.48 -1.27
C SER A 171 -6.98 19.04 -0.58
N TYR A 172 -6.76 19.94 0.37
CA TYR A 172 -7.78 20.79 0.96
C TYR A 172 -8.15 21.90 -0.04
N VAL A 173 -9.38 21.88 -0.51
CA VAL A 173 -9.85 22.83 -1.53
C VAL A 173 -10.29 24.15 -0.92
N ARG A 174 -11.27 24.10 -0.01
CA ARG A 174 -11.84 25.29 0.64
C ARG A 174 -12.65 24.93 1.89
N THR A 175 -13.04 25.95 2.64
CA THR A 175 -14.02 25.81 3.71
C THR A 175 -15.41 26.25 3.21
N GLU A 176 -16.44 25.45 3.48
CA GLU A 176 -17.84 25.79 3.28
C GLU A 176 -18.57 25.77 4.63
N GLY A 177 -18.94 26.94 5.13
CA GLY A 177 -19.45 27.10 6.48
C GLY A 177 -18.40 26.68 7.51
N THR A 178 -18.61 25.53 8.18
CA THR A 178 -17.69 24.95 9.14
C THR A 178 -17.04 23.64 8.66
N ASN A 179 -17.24 23.26 7.40
CA ASN A 179 -16.76 22.01 6.84
C ASN A 179 -15.65 22.26 5.81
N GLY A 180 -14.63 21.40 5.84
CA GLY A 180 -13.64 21.36 4.78
C GLY A 180 -14.17 20.62 3.55
N VAL A 181 -13.91 21.16 2.38
CA VAL A 181 -14.10 20.47 1.09
C VAL A 181 -12.75 19.93 0.67
N LEU A 182 -12.68 18.63 0.44
CA LEU A 182 -11.45 17.90 0.14
C LEU A 182 -11.55 17.32 -1.27
N SER A 183 -10.41 17.25 -1.96
CA SER A 183 -10.21 16.47 -3.18
C SER A 183 -9.24 15.36 -2.87
N PHE A 184 -9.65 14.12 -3.03
CA PHE A 184 -8.81 12.95 -2.82
C PHE A 184 -8.08 12.59 -4.12
N GLY A 185 -6.84 12.15 -3.97
CA GLY A 185 -5.99 11.70 -5.09
C GLY A 185 -6.34 10.29 -5.55
#